data_825a220f2c4a5bbbfd975149d7d8061e
#
_entry.id   825a220f2c4a5bbbfd975149d7d8061e
#
_cell.length_a   1.000
_cell.length_b   1.000
_cell.length_c   1.000
_cell.angle_alpha   90.00
_cell.angle_beta   90.00
_cell.angle_gamma   90.00
#
_symmetry.space_group_name_H-M   'P 1'
#
loop_
_entity.id
_entity.type
_entity.pdbx_description
1 polymer ?
#
loop_
_entity_poly.entity_id
_entity_poly.type
_entity_poly.pdbx_seq_one_letter_code
_entity_poly.pdbx_strand_id
1 'polypeptide(L)'
;MASFPVVTLKTNLADYPVTLAMKDGRVTSSLVKLDYCGPKVANKGFKDMVRQNAYDAGELAIITYIQARAWGKPFVMLPAPVSGRFQHHCIGFNHELGPLAPKDIEGREVGVRTYSQTTGVWVRGILQHEYGVNLDKVTWRTLEDAHVTELQDPPNCKRLPAGSKLADMMMSGELAAAILGGDMPKDPRVQSLVPDPAAAAQAWYEREQLIPINHVFVVRQELSKQQPEVVREIYRMIVESRGFAPESTTRPPFGLEANRKGLQLAIDWSFEQKVIPRRLSVDELFDDTTAALGA
;
A
#
# COMPACT_ATOMS: atom_id res chain seq x y z
N MET A 1 -3.18 -43.19 0.28
CA MET A 1 -2.67 -41.87 -0.09
C MET A 1 -1.96 -41.33 1.12
N ALA A 2 -0.67 -41.02 1.02
CA ALA A 2 0.07 -40.42 2.11
C ALA A 2 -0.52 -38.99 2.36
N SER A 3 -1.11 -38.78 3.53
CA SER A 3 -1.55 -37.43 3.92
C SER A 3 -0.28 -36.64 4.28
N PHE A 4 0.04 -35.65 3.49
CA PHE A 4 1.07 -34.66 3.88
C PHE A 4 0.56 -33.92 5.12
N PRO A 5 1.43 -33.64 6.10
CA PRO A 5 1.04 -32.84 7.27
C PRO A 5 0.59 -31.44 6.82
N VAL A 6 -0.51 -30.95 7.38
CA VAL A 6 -1.02 -29.59 7.09
C VAL A 6 0.01 -28.57 7.55
N VAL A 7 0.46 -27.71 6.64
CA VAL A 7 1.39 -26.62 6.94
C VAL A 7 0.65 -25.47 7.60
N THR A 8 1.01 -25.11 8.83
CA THR A 8 0.41 -23.97 9.53
C THR A 8 1.32 -22.74 9.41
N LEU A 9 0.77 -21.63 8.93
CA LEU A 9 1.49 -20.40 8.65
C LEU A 9 0.96 -19.24 9.52
N LYS A 10 1.84 -18.61 10.30
CA LYS A 10 1.53 -17.36 11.00
C LYS A 10 1.21 -16.27 10.00
N THR A 11 0.02 -15.72 10.05
CA THR A 11 -0.50 -14.84 9.01
C THR A 11 -0.98 -13.50 9.58
N ASN A 12 -0.50 -12.40 8.98
CA ASN A 12 -0.97 -11.05 9.26
C ASN A 12 -1.87 -10.58 8.10
N LEU A 13 -3.19 -10.57 8.28
CA LEU A 13 -4.16 -10.22 7.23
C LEU A 13 -5.40 -9.57 7.85
N ALA A 14 -5.74 -8.38 7.39
CA ALA A 14 -6.98 -7.71 7.75
C ALA A 14 -8.20 -8.31 7.03
N ASP A 15 -9.37 -7.84 7.41
CA ASP A 15 -10.64 -8.26 6.81
C ASP A 15 -10.91 -7.41 5.56
N TYR A 16 -10.83 -8.05 4.40
CA TYR A 16 -11.21 -7.48 3.12
C TYR A 16 -12.28 -8.34 2.45
N PRO A 17 -13.17 -7.76 1.64
CA PRO A 17 -14.14 -8.56 0.90
C PRO A 17 -13.50 -9.73 0.15
N VAL A 18 -12.30 -9.55 -0.41
CA VAL A 18 -11.59 -10.58 -1.19
C VAL A 18 -10.92 -11.66 -0.33
N THR A 19 -10.75 -11.46 0.97
CA THR A 19 -10.07 -12.41 1.86
C THR A 19 -10.97 -12.97 2.96
N LEU A 20 -12.19 -12.44 3.09
CA LEU A 20 -13.07 -12.78 4.19
C LEU A 20 -13.48 -14.26 4.19
N ALA A 21 -13.76 -14.86 3.02
CA ALA A 21 -14.17 -16.25 2.92
C ALA A 21 -13.07 -17.24 3.33
N MET A 22 -11.80 -16.86 3.27
CA MET A 22 -10.71 -17.66 3.85
C MET A 22 -10.67 -17.56 5.39
N LYS A 23 -11.04 -16.40 5.93
CA LYS A 23 -10.96 -16.14 7.38
C LYS A 23 -12.17 -16.71 8.14
N ASP A 24 -13.33 -16.76 7.52
CA ASP A 24 -14.58 -17.30 8.12
C ASP A 24 -14.80 -18.80 7.83
N GLY A 25 -13.85 -19.44 7.13
CA GLY A 25 -13.86 -20.88 6.90
C GLY A 25 -14.70 -21.34 5.72
N ARG A 26 -15.26 -20.46 4.90
CA ARG A 26 -15.94 -20.83 3.65
C ARG A 26 -14.98 -21.35 2.59
N VAL A 27 -13.73 -20.88 2.62
CA VAL A 27 -12.63 -21.37 1.79
C VAL A 27 -11.58 -22.00 2.69
N THR A 28 -11.34 -23.30 2.51
CA THR A 28 -10.40 -24.09 3.31
C THR A 28 -9.43 -24.86 2.43
N SER A 29 -8.39 -25.41 3.06
CA SER A 29 -7.41 -26.27 2.41
C SER A 29 -7.06 -27.47 3.29
N SER A 30 -6.79 -28.59 2.66
CA SER A 30 -6.20 -29.77 3.32
C SER A 30 -4.67 -29.71 3.37
N LEU A 31 -4.03 -28.76 2.70
CA LEU A 31 -2.58 -28.60 2.60
C LEU A 31 -2.05 -27.50 3.50
N VAL A 32 -2.78 -26.38 3.65
CA VAL A 32 -2.33 -25.22 4.40
C VAL A 32 -3.41 -24.70 5.34
N LYS A 33 -2.99 -24.30 6.54
CA LYS A 33 -3.79 -23.57 7.52
C LYS A 33 -3.15 -22.19 7.74
N LEU A 34 -3.91 -21.13 7.50
CA LEU A 34 -3.51 -19.77 7.82
C LEU A 34 -3.94 -19.45 9.25
N ASP A 35 -2.95 -19.26 10.15
CA ASP A 35 -3.16 -18.83 11.53
C ASP A 35 -3.14 -17.30 11.59
N TYR A 36 -4.31 -16.68 11.65
CA TYR A 36 -4.49 -15.21 11.64
C TYR A 36 -4.15 -14.61 12.99
N CYS A 37 -2.87 -14.64 13.36
CA CYS A 37 -2.34 -14.17 14.63
C CYS A 37 -1.88 -12.70 14.62
N GLY A 38 -1.99 -12.00 13.49
CA GLY A 38 -1.65 -10.59 13.35
C GLY A 38 -2.66 -9.64 14.04
N PRO A 39 -2.31 -8.37 14.21
CA PRO A 39 -3.20 -7.38 14.79
C PRO A 39 -4.45 -7.17 13.90
N LYS A 40 -5.60 -6.83 14.51
CA LYS A 40 -6.85 -6.57 13.80
C LYS A 40 -6.70 -5.56 12.66
N VAL A 41 -5.85 -4.55 12.84
CA VAL A 41 -5.46 -3.58 11.80
C VAL A 41 -4.08 -3.99 11.30
N ALA A 42 -4.02 -4.70 10.18
CA ALA A 42 -2.82 -5.41 9.72
C ALA A 42 -1.58 -4.51 9.52
N ASN A 43 -1.76 -3.22 9.20
CA ASN A 43 -0.64 -2.30 9.04
C ASN A 43 0.18 -2.10 10.33
N LYS A 44 -0.39 -2.37 11.51
CA LYS A 44 0.34 -2.35 12.78
C LYS A 44 1.36 -3.49 12.92
N GLY A 45 1.19 -4.57 12.15
CA GLY A 45 2.11 -5.70 12.09
C GLY A 45 3.17 -5.59 10.99
N PHE A 46 3.13 -4.57 10.12
CA PHE A 46 4.07 -4.48 8.99
C PHE A 46 5.52 -4.29 9.42
N LYS A 47 5.78 -3.49 10.47
CA LYS A 47 7.13 -3.34 11.02
C LYS A 47 7.69 -4.68 11.52
N ASP A 48 6.90 -5.42 12.27
CA ASP A 48 7.31 -6.74 12.80
C ASP A 48 7.54 -7.74 11.66
N MET A 49 6.69 -7.70 10.63
CA MET A 49 6.84 -8.53 9.44
C MET A 49 8.16 -8.28 8.72
N VAL A 50 8.47 -7.02 8.36
CA VAL A 50 9.66 -6.72 7.53
C VAL A 50 10.96 -6.61 8.33
N ARG A 51 10.90 -6.35 9.63
CA ARG A 51 12.08 -6.19 10.49
C ARG A 51 12.47 -7.46 11.23
N GLN A 52 11.48 -8.26 11.63
CA GLN A 52 11.66 -9.42 12.53
C GLN A 52 11.24 -10.74 11.87
N ASN A 53 10.68 -10.71 10.66
CA ASN A 53 10.08 -11.88 10.01
C ASN A 53 9.04 -12.58 10.91
N ALA A 54 8.22 -11.79 11.63
CA ALA A 54 7.28 -12.30 12.64
C ALA A 54 6.16 -13.17 12.06
N TYR A 55 5.89 -13.06 10.75
CA TYR A 55 4.84 -13.78 10.04
C TYR A 55 5.43 -14.55 8.85
N ASP A 56 4.78 -15.67 8.49
CA ASP A 56 5.16 -16.51 7.35
C ASP A 56 4.47 -16.05 6.07
N ALA A 57 3.27 -15.50 6.20
CA ALA A 57 2.42 -15.01 5.13
C ALA A 57 1.59 -13.81 5.60
N GLY A 58 0.96 -13.12 4.66
CA GLY A 58 0.01 -12.05 4.98
C GLY A 58 0.08 -10.90 4.01
N GLU A 59 -0.44 -9.76 4.43
CA GLU A 59 -0.43 -8.56 3.60
C GLU A 59 0.70 -7.60 3.96
N LEU A 60 1.18 -6.90 2.93
CA LEU A 60 2.00 -5.71 3.07
C LEU A 60 1.43 -4.59 2.19
N ALA A 61 1.60 -3.35 2.63
CA ALA A 61 1.40 -2.22 1.76
C ALA A 61 2.38 -2.29 0.58
N ILE A 62 1.92 -1.99 -0.65
CA ILE A 62 2.73 -2.20 -1.86
C ILE A 62 4.08 -1.46 -1.79
N ILE A 63 4.11 -0.23 -1.29
CA ILE A 63 5.37 0.52 -1.18
C ILE A 63 6.29 -0.09 -0.11
N THR A 64 5.74 -0.57 1.01
CA THR A 64 6.52 -1.32 2.01
C THR A 64 7.11 -2.59 1.41
N TYR A 65 6.35 -3.29 0.57
CA TYR A 65 6.84 -4.47 -0.13
C TYR A 65 7.93 -4.14 -1.15
N ILE A 66 7.73 -3.11 -1.99
CA ILE A 66 8.75 -2.65 -2.96
C ILE A 66 10.05 -2.26 -2.22
N GLN A 67 9.94 -1.55 -1.09
CA GLN A 67 11.09 -1.28 -0.22
C GLN A 67 11.74 -2.56 0.30
N ALA A 68 10.95 -3.48 0.84
CA ALA A 68 11.44 -4.77 1.34
C ALA A 68 12.25 -5.51 0.27
N ARG A 69 11.78 -5.55 -0.98
CA ARG A 69 12.51 -6.14 -2.11
C ARG A 69 13.79 -5.39 -2.44
N ALA A 70 13.74 -4.06 -2.47
CA ALA A 70 14.91 -3.22 -2.79
C ALA A 70 16.05 -3.40 -1.78
N TRP A 71 15.73 -3.69 -0.53
CA TRP A 71 16.71 -3.96 0.55
C TRP A 71 16.84 -5.45 0.90
N GLY A 72 16.40 -6.36 0.02
CA GLY A 72 16.67 -7.78 0.14
C GLY A 72 15.95 -8.50 1.29
N LYS A 73 14.81 -7.96 1.78
CA LYS A 73 14.00 -8.68 2.78
C LYS A 73 13.40 -9.95 2.18
N PRO A 74 13.30 -11.04 2.96
CA PRO A 74 12.99 -12.38 2.45
C PRO A 74 11.48 -12.62 2.23
N PHE A 75 10.82 -11.72 1.51
CA PHE A 75 9.41 -11.85 1.13
C PHE A 75 9.25 -11.81 -0.39
N VAL A 76 8.26 -12.51 -0.90
CA VAL A 76 7.82 -12.48 -2.28
C VAL A 76 6.30 -12.31 -2.35
N MET A 77 5.81 -11.48 -3.28
CA MET A 77 4.38 -11.24 -3.41
C MET A 77 3.71 -12.25 -4.34
N LEU A 78 2.45 -12.53 -4.06
CA LEU A 78 1.54 -13.18 -4.99
C LEU A 78 0.90 -12.10 -5.88
N PRO A 79 0.56 -12.40 -7.14
CA PRO A 79 -0.13 -11.45 -8.02
C PRO A 79 -1.62 -11.30 -7.62
N ALA A 80 -1.85 -11.02 -6.34
CA ALA A 80 -3.17 -10.94 -5.70
C ALA A 80 -3.25 -9.68 -4.81
N PRO A 81 -3.54 -8.50 -5.40
CA PRO A 81 -3.83 -7.31 -4.61
C PRO A 81 -5.04 -7.52 -3.71
N VAL A 82 -4.87 -7.37 -2.40
CA VAL A 82 -5.96 -7.54 -1.43
C VAL A 82 -6.73 -6.24 -1.20
N SER A 83 -6.10 -5.09 -1.47
CA SER A 83 -6.77 -3.80 -1.43
C SER A 83 -6.15 -2.80 -2.42
N GLY A 84 -6.98 -1.90 -2.93
CA GLY A 84 -6.59 -0.80 -3.79
C GLY A 84 -7.73 0.19 -3.96
N ARG A 85 -7.39 1.41 -4.32
CA ARG A 85 -8.36 2.50 -4.53
C ARG A 85 -7.70 3.68 -5.22
N PHE A 86 -8.48 4.59 -5.77
CA PHE A 86 -8.00 5.90 -6.18
C PHE A 86 -7.57 6.73 -4.98
N GLN A 87 -6.54 7.56 -5.14
CA GLN A 87 -5.90 8.28 -4.04
C GLN A 87 -6.13 9.81 -4.08
N HIS A 88 -6.83 10.31 -5.11
CA HIS A 88 -7.03 11.75 -5.33
C HIS A 88 -7.70 12.48 -4.16
N HIS A 89 -8.60 11.79 -3.44
CA HIS A 89 -9.29 12.33 -2.26
C HIS A 89 -8.50 12.19 -0.94
N CYS A 90 -7.29 11.64 -0.99
CA CYS A 90 -6.56 11.26 0.24
C CYS A 90 -5.75 12.40 0.85
N ILE A 91 -5.70 13.57 0.23
CA ILE A 91 -5.08 14.79 0.75
C ILE A 91 -6.13 15.89 0.91
N GLY A 92 -6.15 16.52 2.06
CA GLY A 92 -7.12 17.58 2.38
C GLY A 92 -6.46 18.78 3.03
N PHE A 93 -7.24 19.84 3.13
CA PHE A 93 -6.90 21.10 3.80
C PHE A 93 -8.14 21.75 4.42
N ASN A 94 -7.94 22.71 5.32
CA ASN A 94 -9.02 23.51 5.89
C ASN A 94 -9.28 24.75 5.00
N HIS A 95 -10.38 24.74 4.25
CA HIS A 95 -10.69 25.79 3.29
C HIS A 95 -11.07 27.13 3.93
N GLU A 96 -11.49 27.17 5.21
CA GLU A 96 -11.76 28.41 5.93
C GLU A 96 -10.49 29.25 6.20
N LEU A 97 -9.30 28.61 6.13
CA LEU A 97 -8.02 29.29 6.23
C LEU A 97 -7.57 29.94 4.90
N GLY A 98 -8.41 29.87 3.88
CA GLY A 98 -8.19 30.43 2.55
C GLY A 98 -8.12 29.36 1.46
N PRO A 99 -8.19 29.75 0.20
CA PRO A 99 -8.08 28.85 -0.93
C PRO A 99 -6.67 28.26 -1.02
N LEU A 100 -6.58 26.99 -1.45
CA LEU A 100 -5.32 26.29 -1.65
C LEU A 100 -5.44 25.40 -2.89
N ALA A 101 -4.66 25.70 -3.92
CA ALA A 101 -4.50 24.82 -5.08
C ALA A 101 -3.32 23.86 -4.87
N PRO A 102 -3.26 22.72 -5.61
CA PRO A 102 -2.16 21.78 -5.46
C PRO A 102 -0.77 22.38 -5.52
N LYS A 103 -0.54 23.35 -6.43
CA LYS A 103 0.74 24.02 -6.61
C LYS A 103 1.14 24.93 -5.43
N ASP A 104 0.15 25.43 -4.68
CA ASP A 104 0.36 26.38 -3.58
C ASP A 104 0.98 25.74 -2.33
N ILE A 105 1.11 24.39 -2.31
CA ILE A 105 1.82 23.70 -1.21
C ILE A 105 3.36 23.82 -1.30
N GLU A 106 3.90 24.27 -2.43
CA GLU A 106 5.32 24.58 -2.54
C GLU A 106 5.72 25.68 -1.54
N GLY A 107 6.78 25.47 -0.80
CA GLY A 107 7.22 26.35 0.29
C GLY A 107 6.44 26.16 1.60
N ARG A 108 5.46 25.25 1.66
CA ARG A 108 4.63 25.01 2.86
C ARG A 108 4.90 23.65 3.50
N GLU A 109 4.35 23.45 4.69
CA GLU A 109 4.41 22.20 5.43
C GLU A 109 3.17 21.35 5.16
N VAL A 110 3.39 20.06 4.79
CA VAL A 110 2.33 19.09 4.50
C VAL A 110 2.53 17.84 5.34
N GLY A 111 1.47 17.40 6.02
CA GLY A 111 1.51 16.26 6.92
C GLY A 111 1.31 14.93 6.19
N VAL A 112 2.05 13.90 6.60
CA VAL A 112 1.85 12.51 6.22
C VAL A 112 2.33 11.60 7.36
N ARG A 113 1.69 10.48 7.63
CA ARG A 113 2.03 9.62 8.77
C ARG A 113 3.49 9.17 8.73
N THR A 114 3.93 8.62 7.62
CA THR A 114 5.34 8.33 7.31
C THR A 114 5.63 8.71 5.85
N TYR A 115 6.84 9.15 5.54
CA TYR A 115 7.19 9.56 4.18
C TYR A 115 6.98 8.44 3.16
N SER A 116 7.30 7.19 3.49
CA SER A 116 7.13 6.02 2.62
C SER A 116 5.74 5.38 2.68
N GLN A 117 4.74 5.99 3.31
CA GLN A 117 3.38 5.46 3.32
C GLN A 117 2.84 5.33 1.89
N THR A 118 2.22 4.19 1.57
CA THR A 118 1.70 3.91 0.22
C THR A 118 0.77 5.00 -0.29
N THR A 119 -0.22 5.42 0.49
CA THR A 119 -1.09 6.55 0.13
C THR A 119 -0.28 7.83 -0.11
N GLY A 120 0.76 8.08 0.70
CA GLY A 120 1.65 9.23 0.54
C GLY A 120 2.41 9.20 -0.78
N VAL A 121 2.97 8.06 -1.16
CA VAL A 121 3.70 7.92 -2.44
C VAL A 121 2.76 8.11 -3.63
N TRP A 122 1.58 7.51 -3.61
CA TRP A 122 0.57 7.69 -4.67
C TRP A 122 0.11 9.15 -4.77
N VAL A 123 -0.24 9.78 -3.66
CA VAL A 123 -0.70 11.20 -3.65
C VAL A 123 0.38 12.13 -4.14
N ARG A 124 1.63 11.98 -3.67
CA ARG A 124 2.75 12.81 -4.16
C ARG A 124 3.02 12.61 -5.63
N GLY A 125 2.93 11.36 -6.14
CA GLY A 125 3.04 11.09 -7.56
C GLY A 125 1.96 11.82 -8.37
N ILE A 126 0.70 11.76 -7.94
CA ILE A 126 -0.40 12.52 -8.54
C ILE A 126 -0.11 14.02 -8.52
N LEU A 127 0.29 14.58 -7.37
CA LEU A 127 0.62 16.01 -7.25
C LEU A 127 1.76 16.42 -8.21
N GLN A 128 2.78 15.60 -8.34
CA GLN A 128 3.92 15.87 -9.22
C GLN A 128 3.54 15.78 -10.70
N HIS A 129 2.92 14.68 -11.11
CA HIS A 129 2.72 14.37 -12.53
C HIS A 129 1.45 14.98 -13.12
N GLU A 130 0.38 15.17 -12.32
CA GLU A 130 -0.87 15.77 -12.79
C GLU A 130 -0.95 17.27 -12.54
N TYR A 131 -0.34 17.76 -11.45
CA TYR A 131 -0.46 19.15 -11.02
C TYR A 131 0.88 19.91 -11.05
N GLY A 132 1.96 19.27 -11.49
CA GLY A 132 3.27 19.89 -11.66
C GLY A 132 3.91 20.37 -10.34
N VAL A 133 3.55 19.81 -9.20
CA VAL A 133 4.10 20.17 -7.90
C VAL A 133 5.55 19.71 -7.80
N ASN A 134 6.46 20.61 -7.48
CA ASN A 134 7.83 20.25 -7.15
C ASN A 134 7.89 19.74 -5.70
N LEU A 135 7.99 18.42 -5.53
CA LEU A 135 7.98 17.79 -4.22
C LEU A 135 9.16 18.17 -3.33
N ASP A 136 10.32 18.56 -3.93
CA ASP A 136 11.50 19.00 -3.18
C ASP A 136 11.30 20.38 -2.54
N LYS A 137 10.32 21.17 -2.99
CA LYS A 137 9.94 22.44 -2.39
C LYS A 137 8.93 22.34 -1.26
N VAL A 138 8.36 21.16 -1.01
CA VAL A 138 7.41 20.93 0.07
C VAL A 138 8.14 20.39 1.29
N THR A 139 7.85 20.91 2.47
CA THR A 139 8.32 20.33 3.72
C THR A 139 7.35 19.27 4.19
N TRP A 140 7.76 18.00 4.12
CA TRP A 140 6.94 16.87 4.56
C TRP A 140 7.08 16.68 6.07
N ARG A 141 5.96 16.68 6.80
CA ARG A 141 5.94 16.49 8.26
C ARG A 141 5.43 15.11 8.59
N THR A 142 6.23 14.33 9.35
CA THR A 142 5.94 12.90 9.60
C THR A 142 5.81 12.60 11.09
N LEU A 143 4.99 11.57 11.41
CA LEU A 143 4.77 11.11 12.79
C LEU A 143 5.67 9.94 13.18
N GLU A 144 6.02 9.07 12.23
CA GLU A 144 6.74 7.83 12.53
C GLU A 144 7.71 7.43 11.41
N ASP A 145 8.64 6.54 11.77
CA ASP A 145 9.65 6.02 10.84
C ASP A 145 9.03 5.07 9.82
N ALA A 146 9.71 4.95 8.68
CA ALA A 146 9.39 3.95 7.66
C ALA A 146 9.31 2.53 8.25
N HIS A 147 8.57 1.65 7.59
CA HIS A 147 8.51 0.25 7.98
C HIS A 147 9.87 -0.44 7.79
N VAL A 148 10.58 -0.14 6.71
CA VAL A 148 11.92 -0.65 6.42
C VAL A 148 12.96 0.31 7.01
N THR A 149 13.83 -0.21 7.88
CA THR A 149 14.77 0.60 8.68
C THR A 149 15.89 1.23 7.86
N GLU A 150 16.20 0.68 6.71
CA GLU A 150 17.26 1.14 5.82
C GLU A 150 16.90 2.43 5.09
N LEU A 151 15.60 2.77 5.00
CA LEU A 151 15.19 4.04 4.42
C LEU A 151 15.57 5.21 5.34
N GLN A 152 16.26 6.16 4.78
CA GLN A 152 16.44 7.49 5.35
C GLN A 152 15.52 8.48 4.64
N ASP A 153 14.70 9.17 5.42
CA ASP A 153 13.80 10.19 4.87
C ASP A 153 14.62 11.29 4.16
N PRO A 154 14.12 11.88 3.06
CA PRO A 154 14.82 12.94 2.35
C PRO A 154 14.96 14.23 3.20
N PRO A 155 15.89 15.13 2.87
CA PRO A 155 16.20 16.32 3.71
C PRO A 155 15.02 17.26 3.97
N ASN A 156 14.04 17.28 3.06
CA ASN A 156 12.82 18.08 3.20
C ASN A 156 11.72 17.35 3.99
N CYS A 157 12.03 16.19 4.59
CA CYS A 157 11.14 15.47 5.49
C CYS A 157 11.59 15.73 6.96
N LYS A 158 10.65 16.17 7.80
CA LYS A 158 10.93 16.53 9.20
C LYS A 158 9.95 15.86 10.14
N ARG A 159 10.47 15.22 11.19
CA ARG A 159 9.68 14.58 12.22
C ARG A 159 8.91 15.60 13.05
N LEU A 160 7.63 15.31 13.32
CA LEU A 160 6.81 16.01 14.30
C LEU A 160 7.08 15.50 15.72
N PRO A 161 6.84 16.31 16.75
CA PRO A 161 6.89 15.86 18.14
C PRO A 161 5.96 14.67 18.41
N ALA A 162 6.31 13.85 19.39
CA ALA A 162 5.45 12.75 19.81
C ALA A 162 4.08 13.27 20.30
N GLY A 163 3.01 12.56 19.90
CA GLY A 163 1.63 12.95 20.23
C GLY A 163 1.00 13.95 19.28
N SER A 164 1.74 14.46 18.27
CA SER A 164 1.17 15.31 17.23
C SER A 164 0.07 14.56 16.46
N LYS A 165 -0.97 15.30 16.06
CA LYS A 165 -2.08 14.78 15.26
C LYS A 165 -2.23 15.58 13.97
N LEU A 166 -1.97 14.93 12.85
CA LEU A 166 -1.97 15.60 11.54
C LEU A 166 -3.30 16.29 11.21
N ALA A 167 -4.42 15.65 11.58
CA ALA A 167 -5.75 16.23 11.34
C ALA A 167 -5.93 17.54 12.13
N ASP A 168 -5.57 17.56 13.43
CA ASP A 168 -5.70 18.75 14.27
C ASP A 168 -4.80 19.88 13.76
N MET A 169 -3.55 19.56 13.37
CA MET A 169 -2.59 20.53 12.84
C MET A 169 -3.02 21.09 11.45
N MET A 170 -3.64 20.25 10.61
CA MET A 170 -4.25 20.72 9.36
C MET A 170 -5.45 21.64 9.64
N MET A 171 -6.28 21.29 10.61
CA MET A 171 -7.45 22.10 10.97
C MET A 171 -7.06 23.45 11.61
N SER A 172 -5.96 23.51 12.37
CA SER A 172 -5.44 24.75 12.97
C SER A 172 -4.65 25.64 11.98
N GLY A 173 -4.22 25.08 10.85
CA GLY A 173 -3.37 25.76 9.87
C GLY A 173 -1.88 25.67 10.15
N GLU A 174 -1.45 24.89 11.16
CA GLU A 174 -0.03 24.57 11.36
C GLU A 174 0.52 23.76 10.19
N LEU A 175 -0.33 22.95 9.55
CA LEU A 175 -0.04 22.29 8.28
C LEU A 175 -0.96 22.86 7.21
N ALA A 176 -0.42 23.21 6.05
CA ALA A 176 -1.20 23.70 4.92
C ALA A 176 -2.17 22.64 4.39
N ALA A 177 -1.74 21.37 4.42
CA ALA A 177 -2.52 20.20 4.01
C ALA A 177 -2.02 18.96 4.72
N ALA A 178 -2.80 17.86 4.67
CA ALA A 178 -2.37 16.58 5.20
C ALA A 178 -2.86 15.40 4.35
N ILE A 179 -2.01 14.40 4.15
CA ILE A 179 -2.34 13.12 3.51
C ILE A 179 -2.84 12.18 4.60
N LEU A 180 -4.14 12.04 4.72
CA LEU A 180 -4.82 11.31 5.78
C LEU A 180 -5.51 10.02 5.27
N GLY A 181 -5.80 9.94 3.98
CA GLY A 181 -6.47 8.78 3.41
C GLY A 181 -7.83 8.51 4.03
N GLY A 182 -8.02 7.32 4.64
CA GLY A 182 -9.25 6.95 5.31
C GLY A 182 -9.52 7.67 6.62
N ASP A 183 -8.51 8.33 7.20
CA ASP A 183 -8.59 9.07 8.46
C ASP A 183 -8.92 10.56 8.23
N MET A 184 -9.36 10.93 7.01
CA MET A 184 -9.79 12.28 6.69
C MET A 184 -10.97 12.68 7.60
N PRO A 185 -10.90 13.82 8.32
CA PRO A 185 -12.01 14.26 9.17
C PRO A 185 -13.29 14.49 8.37
N LYS A 186 -14.41 14.06 8.92
CA LYS A 186 -15.74 14.35 8.39
C LYS A 186 -16.21 15.72 8.89
N ASP A 187 -15.47 16.76 8.58
CA ASP A 187 -15.73 18.14 8.98
C ASP A 187 -15.99 18.95 7.70
N PRO A 188 -17.05 19.78 7.64
CA PRO A 188 -17.40 20.57 6.45
C PRO A 188 -16.30 21.56 6.03
N ARG A 189 -15.40 21.92 6.94
CA ARG A 189 -14.24 22.78 6.65
C ARG A 189 -13.15 22.08 5.87
N VAL A 190 -13.16 20.73 5.83
CA VAL A 190 -12.15 19.94 5.10
C VAL A 190 -12.57 19.82 3.65
N GLN A 191 -11.70 20.26 2.77
CA GLN A 191 -11.80 20.04 1.33
C GLN A 191 -10.62 19.24 0.82
N SER A 192 -10.84 18.50 -0.27
CA SER A 192 -9.74 17.85 -0.99
C SER A 192 -8.83 18.91 -1.63
N LEU A 193 -7.52 18.72 -1.50
CA LEU A 193 -6.55 19.56 -2.21
C LEU A 193 -6.61 19.35 -3.73
N VAL A 194 -6.95 18.12 -4.16
CA VAL A 194 -7.21 17.83 -5.57
C VAL A 194 -8.61 18.33 -5.91
N PRO A 195 -8.77 19.27 -6.84
CA PRO A 195 -10.08 19.74 -7.29
C PRO A 195 -10.90 18.60 -7.89
N ASP A 196 -12.18 18.51 -7.50
CA ASP A 196 -13.09 17.43 -7.91
C ASP A 196 -12.38 16.06 -7.94
N PRO A 197 -12.00 15.49 -6.79
CA PRO A 197 -11.17 14.30 -6.75
C PRO A 197 -11.83 13.07 -7.38
N ALA A 198 -13.16 13.06 -7.52
CA ALA A 198 -13.87 11.98 -8.17
C ALA A 198 -13.71 12.07 -9.70
N ALA A 199 -13.94 13.25 -10.28
CA ALA A 199 -13.72 13.47 -11.73
C ALA A 199 -12.23 13.31 -12.09
N ALA A 200 -11.31 13.81 -11.26
CA ALA A 200 -9.87 13.65 -11.47
C ALA A 200 -9.46 12.16 -11.46
N ALA A 201 -9.99 11.38 -10.52
CA ALA A 201 -9.74 9.94 -10.45
C ALA A 201 -10.29 9.19 -11.66
N GLN A 202 -11.48 9.56 -12.13
CA GLN A 202 -12.09 8.95 -13.31
C GLN A 202 -11.27 9.27 -14.58
N ALA A 203 -10.90 10.53 -14.79
CA ALA A 203 -10.08 10.95 -15.94
C ALA A 203 -8.69 10.27 -15.92
N TRP A 204 -8.11 10.13 -14.74
CA TRP A 204 -6.86 9.40 -14.54
C TRP A 204 -7.03 7.92 -14.91
N TYR A 205 -8.11 7.28 -14.47
CA TYR A 205 -8.40 5.88 -14.80
C TYR A 205 -8.61 5.69 -16.31
N GLU A 206 -9.33 6.58 -16.98
CA GLU A 206 -9.56 6.51 -18.44
C GLU A 206 -8.25 6.58 -19.22
N ARG A 207 -7.26 7.32 -18.74
CA ARG A 207 -5.94 7.44 -19.35
C ARG A 207 -5.01 6.29 -18.98
N GLU A 208 -4.93 5.94 -17.70
CA GLU A 208 -3.94 4.98 -17.20
C GLU A 208 -4.43 3.53 -17.25
N GLN A 209 -5.74 3.29 -17.22
CA GLN A 209 -6.37 1.96 -17.22
C GLN A 209 -5.86 1.07 -16.07
N LEU A 210 -5.61 1.66 -14.90
CA LEU A 210 -5.18 0.95 -13.71
C LEU A 210 -5.82 1.52 -12.44
N ILE A 211 -5.85 0.70 -11.40
CA ILE A 211 -6.29 1.10 -10.06
C ILE A 211 -5.09 1.03 -9.12
N PRO A 212 -4.75 2.11 -8.40
CA PRO A 212 -3.63 2.10 -7.46
C PRO A 212 -3.76 1.00 -6.43
N ILE A 213 -2.72 0.14 -6.36
CA ILE A 213 -2.64 -0.93 -5.37
C ILE A 213 -2.28 -0.33 -4.02
N ASN A 214 -3.01 -0.71 -2.97
CA ASN A 214 -2.65 -0.37 -1.59
C ASN A 214 -1.90 -1.52 -0.92
N HIS A 215 -2.50 -2.72 -0.89
CA HIS A 215 -1.90 -3.88 -0.23
C HIS A 215 -1.90 -5.10 -1.14
N VAL A 216 -0.85 -5.90 -1.00
CA VAL A 216 -0.65 -7.17 -1.71
C VAL A 216 -0.46 -8.30 -0.72
N PHE A 217 -0.77 -9.53 -1.11
CA PHE A 217 -0.46 -10.71 -0.31
C PHE A 217 0.98 -11.14 -0.58
N VAL A 218 1.72 -11.42 0.48
CA VAL A 218 3.12 -11.86 0.43
C VAL A 218 3.32 -13.14 1.24
N VAL A 219 4.34 -13.89 0.89
CA VAL A 219 4.82 -15.06 1.65
C VAL A 219 6.32 -14.93 1.86
N ARG A 220 6.88 -15.68 2.82
CA ARG A 220 8.34 -15.80 2.93
C ARG A 220 8.91 -16.42 1.65
N GLN A 221 10.01 -15.87 1.17
CA GLN A 221 10.68 -16.36 -0.02
C GLN A 221 11.16 -17.81 0.13
N GLU A 222 11.54 -18.20 1.33
CA GLU A 222 11.92 -19.59 1.63
C GLU A 222 10.75 -20.56 1.42
N LEU A 223 9.54 -20.18 1.89
CA LEU A 223 8.32 -20.98 1.67
C LEU A 223 8.06 -21.17 0.16
N SER A 224 8.18 -20.08 -0.62
CA SER A 224 7.99 -20.14 -2.08
C SER A 224 8.96 -21.07 -2.78
N LYS A 225 10.22 -21.11 -2.32
CA LYS A 225 11.27 -21.97 -2.90
C LYS A 225 11.15 -23.43 -2.49
N GLN A 226 10.84 -23.69 -1.21
CA GLN A 226 10.86 -25.04 -0.64
C GLN A 226 9.52 -25.78 -0.77
N GLN A 227 8.42 -25.05 -0.78
CA GLN A 227 7.05 -25.57 -0.79
C GLN A 227 6.15 -24.80 -1.79
N PRO A 228 6.49 -24.79 -3.09
CA PRO A 228 5.75 -24.03 -4.10
C PRO A 228 4.27 -24.47 -4.21
N GLU A 229 3.96 -25.73 -3.88
CA GLU A 229 2.59 -26.24 -3.84
C GLU A 229 1.75 -25.55 -2.76
N VAL A 230 2.34 -25.22 -1.60
CA VAL A 230 1.66 -24.47 -0.52
C VAL A 230 1.35 -23.06 -1.01
N VAL A 231 2.27 -22.42 -1.73
CA VAL A 231 2.06 -21.06 -2.26
C VAL A 231 0.99 -21.04 -3.35
N ARG A 232 0.97 -22.06 -4.24
CA ARG A 232 -0.11 -22.22 -5.23
C ARG A 232 -1.48 -22.42 -4.55
N GLU A 233 -1.51 -23.19 -3.47
CA GLU A 233 -2.72 -23.43 -2.70
C GLU A 233 -3.23 -22.16 -2.00
N ILE A 234 -2.34 -21.37 -1.41
CA ILE A 234 -2.70 -20.05 -0.85
C ILE A 234 -3.30 -19.16 -1.96
N TYR A 235 -2.68 -19.12 -3.13
CA TYR A 235 -3.21 -18.34 -4.26
C TYR A 235 -4.59 -18.83 -4.69
N ARG A 236 -4.79 -20.16 -4.80
CA ARG A 236 -6.11 -20.75 -5.07
C ARG A 236 -7.14 -20.28 -4.05
N MET A 237 -6.81 -20.34 -2.75
CA MET A 237 -7.71 -19.90 -1.68
C MET A 237 -8.08 -18.41 -1.81
N ILE A 238 -7.11 -17.54 -2.14
CA ILE A 238 -7.36 -16.12 -2.34
C ILE A 238 -8.28 -15.88 -3.54
N VAL A 239 -8.05 -16.59 -4.66
CA VAL A 239 -8.88 -16.49 -5.87
C VAL A 239 -10.31 -16.96 -5.58
N GLU A 240 -10.48 -18.09 -4.92
CA GLU A 240 -11.78 -18.60 -4.52
C GLU A 240 -12.49 -17.64 -3.55
N SER A 241 -11.77 -17.13 -2.56
CA SER A 241 -12.32 -16.17 -1.60
C SER A 241 -12.79 -14.88 -2.29
N ARG A 242 -12.06 -14.42 -3.31
CA ARG A 242 -12.48 -13.25 -4.12
C ARG A 242 -13.83 -13.48 -4.80
N GLY A 243 -14.15 -14.72 -5.18
CA GLY A 243 -15.44 -15.09 -5.78
C GLY A 243 -16.65 -14.83 -4.87
N PHE A 244 -16.44 -14.77 -3.56
CA PHE A 244 -17.49 -14.41 -2.58
C PHE A 244 -17.60 -12.88 -2.35
N ALA A 245 -16.69 -12.10 -2.87
CA ALA A 245 -16.71 -10.65 -2.68
C ALA A 245 -17.73 -10.00 -3.63
N PRO A 246 -18.43 -8.93 -3.20
CA PRO A 246 -19.25 -8.14 -4.09
C PRO A 246 -18.46 -7.66 -5.32
N GLU A 247 -19.08 -7.52 -6.46
CA GLU A 247 -18.48 -6.91 -7.63
C GLU A 247 -18.02 -5.47 -7.32
N SER A 248 -16.92 -5.07 -7.92
CA SER A 248 -16.37 -3.73 -7.74
C SER A 248 -15.50 -3.34 -8.94
N THR A 249 -15.81 -2.22 -9.54
CA THR A 249 -15.05 -1.62 -10.64
C THR A 249 -13.81 -0.85 -10.16
N THR A 250 -13.70 -0.62 -8.85
CA THR A 250 -12.58 0.11 -8.24
C THR A 250 -11.58 -0.80 -7.51
N ARG A 251 -11.62 -2.11 -7.79
CA ARG A 251 -10.72 -3.09 -7.20
C ARG A 251 -9.65 -3.52 -8.19
N PRO A 252 -8.35 -3.52 -7.83
CA PRO A 252 -7.32 -4.04 -8.71
C PRO A 252 -7.60 -5.49 -9.14
N PRO A 253 -7.30 -5.85 -10.39
CA PRO A 253 -7.44 -7.23 -10.86
C PRO A 253 -6.40 -8.14 -10.18
N PHE A 254 -6.60 -9.47 -10.26
CA PHE A 254 -5.56 -10.45 -9.98
C PHE A 254 -4.76 -10.75 -11.25
N GLY A 255 -3.56 -11.30 -11.07
CA GLY A 255 -2.64 -11.62 -12.15
C GLY A 255 -1.52 -10.60 -12.30
N LEU A 256 -0.33 -11.08 -12.67
CA LEU A 256 0.86 -10.25 -12.85
C LEU A 256 0.66 -9.29 -14.01
N GLU A 257 0.29 -9.79 -15.18
CA GLU A 257 0.19 -8.96 -16.39
C GLU A 257 -0.90 -7.89 -16.26
N ALA A 258 -2.02 -8.21 -15.62
CA ALA A 258 -3.09 -7.25 -15.37
C ALA A 258 -2.67 -6.09 -14.44
N ASN A 259 -1.64 -6.29 -13.62
CA ASN A 259 -1.12 -5.28 -12.70
C ASN A 259 0.24 -4.70 -13.12
N ARG A 260 0.87 -5.20 -14.20
CA ARG A 260 2.24 -4.84 -14.59
C ARG A 260 2.44 -3.32 -14.70
N LYS A 261 1.53 -2.61 -15.37
CA LYS A 261 1.60 -1.16 -15.50
C LYS A 261 1.49 -0.45 -14.14
N GLY A 262 0.58 -0.89 -13.28
CA GLY A 262 0.40 -0.29 -11.95
C GLY A 262 1.58 -0.57 -11.02
N LEU A 263 2.17 -1.76 -11.10
CA LEU A 263 3.38 -2.11 -10.34
C LEU A 263 4.59 -1.30 -10.83
N GLN A 264 4.75 -1.16 -12.16
CA GLN A 264 5.82 -0.32 -12.71
C GLN A 264 5.70 1.12 -12.25
N LEU A 265 4.49 1.69 -12.28
CA LEU A 265 4.24 3.05 -11.82
C LEU A 265 4.54 3.22 -10.33
N ALA A 266 4.18 2.25 -9.51
CA ALA A 266 4.51 2.25 -8.08
C ALA A 266 6.03 2.21 -7.83
N ILE A 267 6.77 1.44 -8.63
CA ILE A 267 8.24 1.38 -8.59
C ILE A 267 8.84 2.72 -9.00
N ASP A 268 8.39 3.27 -10.13
CA ASP A 268 8.91 4.51 -10.69
C ASP A 268 8.72 5.68 -9.73
N TRP A 269 7.50 5.84 -9.19
CA TRP A 269 7.22 6.89 -8.22
C TRP A 269 7.93 6.67 -6.87
N SER A 270 8.17 5.42 -6.48
CA SER A 270 8.99 5.12 -5.31
C SER A 270 10.44 5.54 -5.50
N PHE A 271 10.99 5.33 -6.69
CA PHE A 271 12.35 5.73 -7.03
C PHE A 271 12.49 7.25 -7.14
N GLU A 272 11.60 7.92 -7.89
CA GLU A 272 11.57 9.36 -8.05
C GLU A 272 11.48 10.11 -6.70
N GLN A 273 10.68 9.56 -5.78
CA GLN A 273 10.50 10.10 -4.44
C GLN A 273 11.57 9.64 -3.43
N LYS A 274 12.60 8.95 -3.87
CA LYS A 274 13.74 8.50 -3.04
C LYS A 274 13.33 7.54 -1.90
N VAL A 275 12.24 6.79 -2.06
CA VAL A 275 11.79 5.78 -1.07
C VAL A 275 12.36 4.39 -1.32
N ILE A 276 13.09 4.21 -2.42
CA ILE A 276 13.93 3.05 -2.72
C ILE A 276 15.28 3.50 -3.29
N PRO A 277 16.37 2.74 -3.06
CA PRO A 277 17.73 3.14 -3.45
C PRO A 277 18.01 2.95 -4.94
N ARG A 278 17.26 2.09 -5.61
CA ARG A 278 17.37 1.80 -7.04
C ARG A 278 16.01 1.50 -7.66
N ARG A 279 15.88 1.73 -8.95
CA ARG A 279 14.70 1.31 -9.70
C ARG A 279 14.72 -0.22 -9.86
N LEU A 280 13.65 -0.87 -9.45
CA LEU A 280 13.42 -2.30 -9.69
C LEU A 280 12.72 -2.49 -11.05
N SER A 281 12.80 -3.70 -11.61
CA SER A 281 11.84 -4.15 -12.60
C SER A 281 10.62 -4.80 -11.92
N VAL A 282 9.51 -4.89 -12.63
CA VAL A 282 8.32 -5.59 -12.10
C VAL A 282 8.62 -7.07 -11.82
N ASP A 283 9.45 -7.70 -12.67
CA ASP A 283 9.79 -9.12 -12.52
C ASP A 283 10.61 -9.38 -11.24
N GLU A 284 11.39 -8.40 -10.75
CA GLU A 284 12.10 -8.51 -9.47
C GLU A 284 11.16 -8.56 -8.26
N LEU A 285 9.88 -8.22 -8.41
CA LEU A 285 8.88 -8.33 -7.34
C LEU A 285 8.41 -9.77 -7.13
N PHE A 286 8.70 -10.68 -8.04
CA PHE A 286 8.23 -12.06 -8.03
C PHE A 286 9.42 -13.02 -8.01
N ASP A 287 9.16 -14.30 -7.80
CA ASP A 287 10.04 -15.42 -8.11
C ASP A 287 9.34 -16.36 -9.10
N ASP A 288 10.02 -17.40 -9.55
CA ASP A 288 9.50 -18.33 -10.56
C ASP A 288 8.15 -18.94 -10.17
N THR A 289 7.97 -19.22 -8.87
CA THR A 289 6.70 -19.76 -8.35
C THR A 289 5.58 -18.73 -8.44
N THR A 290 5.82 -17.52 -7.95
CA THR A 290 4.77 -16.51 -7.84
C THR A 290 4.49 -15.81 -9.16
N ALA A 291 5.47 -15.68 -10.05
CA ALA A 291 5.29 -15.15 -11.40
C ALA A 291 4.38 -16.05 -12.27
N ALA A 292 4.41 -17.36 -12.04
CA ALA A 292 3.57 -18.31 -12.75
C ALA A 292 2.11 -18.39 -12.26
N LEU A 293 1.76 -17.66 -11.18
CA LEU A 293 0.40 -17.67 -10.63
C LEU A 293 -0.53 -16.76 -11.44
N GLY A 294 -1.68 -17.29 -11.85
CA GLY A 294 -2.69 -16.54 -12.59
C GLY A 294 -2.32 -16.21 -14.04
N ALA A 295 -1.37 -16.97 -14.61
CA ALA A 295 -1.02 -16.92 -16.03
C ALA A 295 -2.05 -17.68 -16.87
#